data_8b251107f77d2e8e2d9d9a899ccad6dd
#
_entry.id   8b251107f77d2e8e2d9d9a899ccad6dd
#
_cell.length_a   1.000
_cell.length_b   1.000
_cell.length_c   1.000
_cell.angle_alpha   90.00
_cell.angle_beta   90.00
_cell.angle_gamma   90.00
#
_symmetry.space_group_name_H-M   'P 1'
#
loop_
_entity.id
_entity.type
_entity.pdbx_description
1 polymer ?
#
loop_
_entity_poly.entity_id
_entity_poly.type
_entity_poly.pdbx_seq_one_letter_code
_entity_poly.pdbx_strand_id
1 'polypeptide(L)'
;MNKNTAFVSSDEEIIYIGNENTVREISTSDKVLRTVRIINRRMDETSFSPSDGSEEFIISYKNGVFGKGKIHSSDCKLKSTELKEDGAVKKAVFCFEPYRVHSSDVFVKVIFEARDSDPVIRKYVTISSSAPKKLFIDYIDLEYFVLGADIKMRFSRPDMEKAYLSQFQSALGQPIYINGMYFGCEFPTTDNNIVDNTAHIRYFAGKALKELSNGNEIYISHPTIGGAARSFDMEVVRADFLEYIKGIAKPIYLRTQYNSWYDHMLDITSENIRDSFFEIEKGLSSAGVPPLNSYVVDDGWVDYDKDFWCFNDKFPNELYESSALSKKFSSEFGLWLGPRGG
;
A
#
# COMPACT_ATOMS: atom_id res chain seq x y z
N MET A 1 9.13 17.29 29.37
CA MET A 1 8.94 15.87 29.04
C MET A 1 8.91 15.77 27.52
N ASN A 2 9.81 15.03 26.91
CA ASN A 2 9.81 14.82 25.46
C ASN A 2 8.52 14.11 25.07
N LYS A 3 7.63 14.84 24.44
CA LYS A 3 6.39 14.30 23.88
C LYS A 3 6.75 13.42 22.68
N ASN A 4 6.17 12.25 22.59
CA ASN A 4 6.29 11.26 21.52
C ASN A 4 7.60 10.46 21.49
N THR A 5 7.94 9.79 22.56
CA THR A 5 9.06 8.84 22.56
C THR A 5 8.55 7.44 22.25
N ALA A 6 9.05 6.85 21.17
CA ALA A 6 8.82 5.45 20.87
C ALA A 6 9.61 4.57 21.86
N PHE A 7 9.08 3.38 22.12
CA PHE A 7 9.73 2.40 22.98
C PHE A 7 9.54 0.98 22.46
N VAL A 8 10.45 0.10 22.84
CA VAL A 8 10.31 -1.34 22.72
C VAL A 8 10.88 -1.97 24.00
N SER A 9 10.16 -2.92 24.58
CA SER A 9 10.57 -3.63 25.78
C SER A 9 10.03 -5.04 25.81
N SER A 10 10.53 -5.86 26.71
CA SER A 10 10.02 -7.22 26.96
C SER A 10 9.85 -7.45 28.44
N ASP A 11 8.80 -8.18 28.77
CA ASP A 11 8.56 -8.72 30.11
C ASP A 11 8.16 -10.19 29.92
N GLU A 12 9.01 -11.11 30.36
CA GLU A 12 8.91 -12.55 30.11
C GLU A 12 8.72 -12.85 28.60
N GLU A 13 7.54 -13.37 28.22
CA GLU A 13 7.19 -13.73 26.84
C GLU A 13 6.35 -12.67 26.12
N ILE A 14 6.13 -11.51 26.75
CA ILE A 14 5.38 -10.39 26.16
C ILE A 14 6.36 -9.31 25.70
N ILE A 15 6.21 -8.93 24.45
CA ILE A 15 6.92 -7.79 23.84
C ILE A 15 5.96 -6.62 23.75
N TYR A 16 6.42 -5.48 24.20
CA TYR A 16 5.70 -4.20 24.11
C TYR A 16 6.40 -3.31 23.09
N ILE A 17 5.66 -2.83 22.10
CA ILE A 17 6.16 -1.83 21.18
C ILE A 17 5.12 -0.73 21.02
N GLY A 18 5.54 0.51 21.05
CA GLY A 18 4.60 1.62 21.00
C GLY A 18 5.20 2.99 21.13
N ASN A 19 4.29 3.94 21.33
CA ASN A 19 4.56 5.33 21.60
C ASN A 19 3.54 5.87 22.60
N GLU A 20 3.45 7.18 22.78
CA GLU A 20 2.47 7.79 23.71
C GLU A 20 1.01 7.60 23.29
N ASN A 21 0.72 7.30 22.00
CA ASN A 21 -0.64 7.20 21.47
C ASN A 21 -1.16 5.77 21.44
N THR A 22 -0.29 4.80 21.11
CA THR A 22 -0.69 3.41 20.93
C THR A 22 0.42 2.46 21.35
N VAL A 23 0.01 1.30 21.87
CA VAL A 23 0.91 0.18 22.21
C VAL A 23 0.36 -1.10 21.62
N ARG A 24 1.24 -1.95 21.12
CA ARG A 24 0.92 -3.32 20.72
C ARG A 24 1.65 -4.28 21.65
N GLU A 25 0.91 -5.17 22.27
CA GLU A 25 1.40 -6.24 23.12
C GLU A 25 1.42 -7.54 22.31
N ILE A 26 2.57 -8.18 22.28
CA ILE A 26 2.84 -9.32 21.41
C ILE A 26 3.37 -10.47 22.26
N SER A 27 2.67 -11.59 22.28
CA SER A 27 3.14 -12.82 22.94
C SER A 27 4.04 -13.64 22.02
N THR A 28 5.05 -14.24 22.62
CA THR A 28 5.95 -15.20 21.99
C THR A 28 5.84 -16.60 22.63
N SER A 29 4.84 -16.80 23.46
CA SER A 29 4.59 -18.05 24.20
C SER A 29 4.43 -19.24 23.25
N ASP A 30 4.93 -20.38 23.66
CA ASP A 30 4.91 -21.61 22.90
C ASP A 30 5.57 -21.51 21.51
N LYS A 31 6.46 -20.53 21.33
CA LYS A 31 7.09 -20.18 20.05
C LYS A 31 6.09 -19.78 18.95
N VAL A 32 4.94 -19.27 19.34
CA VAL A 32 3.93 -18.70 18.44
C VAL A 32 3.89 -17.18 18.61
N LEU A 33 3.99 -16.46 17.51
CA LEU A 33 3.85 -14.99 17.52
C LEU A 33 2.38 -14.63 17.47
N ARG A 34 1.92 -13.83 18.44
CA ARG A 34 0.52 -13.43 18.52
C ARG A 34 0.35 -12.05 19.15
N THR A 35 -0.31 -11.14 18.48
CA THR A 35 -0.79 -9.91 19.11
C THR A 35 -1.88 -10.25 20.12
N VAL A 36 -1.65 -9.93 21.38
CA VAL A 36 -2.61 -10.22 22.47
C VAL A 36 -3.47 -9.02 22.81
N ARG A 37 -2.94 -7.81 22.61
CA ARG A 37 -3.69 -6.57 22.86
C ARG A 37 -3.13 -5.41 22.03
N ILE A 38 -4.04 -4.53 21.61
CA ILE A 38 -3.70 -3.24 21.00
C ILE A 38 -4.36 -2.15 21.84
N ILE A 39 -3.57 -1.22 22.37
CA ILE A 39 -3.99 -0.23 23.36
C ILE A 39 -4.06 1.14 22.70
N ASN A 40 -5.22 1.79 22.83
CA ASN A 40 -5.40 3.19 22.49
C ASN A 40 -5.17 4.02 23.77
N ARG A 41 -3.99 4.64 23.88
CA ARG A 41 -3.60 5.46 25.05
C ARG A 41 -4.18 6.89 25.00
N ARG A 42 -4.84 7.26 23.92
CA ARG A 42 -5.50 8.56 23.76
C ARG A 42 -6.91 8.58 24.35
N MET A 43 -7.43 7.42 24.78
CA MET A 43 -8.78 7.22 25.29
C MET A 43 -8.76 6.41 26.60
N ASP A 44 -8.01 6.87 27.60
CA ASP A 44 -7.92 6.22 28.93
C ASP A 44 -7.63 4.71 28.82
N GLU A 45 -6.65 4.35 28.00
CA GLU A 45 -6.20 2.97 27.77
C GLU A 45 -7.27 2.03 27.16
N THR A 46 -8.23 2.55 26.43
CA THR A 46 -9.16 1.73 25.65
C THR A 46 -8.38 0.82 24.72
N SER A 47 -8.71 -0.45 24.72
CA SER A 47 -8.01 -1.45 23.92
C SER A 47 -8.96 -2.45 23.31
N PHE A 48 -8.48 -3.22 22.37
CA PHE A 48 -9.11 -4.47 21.96
C PHE A 48 -8.09 -5.60 21.90
N SER A 49 -8.58 -6.82 22.12
CA SER A 49 -7.80 -8.03 22.05
C SER A 49 -8.26 -8.84 20.82
N PRO A 50 -7.40 -9.08 19.84
CA PRO A 50 -7.71 -10.03 18.78
C PRO A 50 -8.02 -11.41 19.36
N SER A 51 -9.12 -12.02 18.90
CA SER A 51 -9.57 -13.32 19.39
C SER A 51 -8.77 -14.47 18.78
N ASP A 52 -8.95 -15.66 19.30
CA ASP A 52 -8.35 -16.89 18.75
C ASP A 52 -8.66 -17.04 17.26
N GLY A 53 -7.67 -17.50 16.51
CA GLY A 53 -7.72 -17.57 15.04
C GLY A 53 -7.22 -16.30 14.34
N SER A 54 -6.82 -15.26 15.11
CA SER A 54 -6.11 -14.11 14.54
C SER A 54 -4.69 -14.50 14.13
N GLU A 55 -4.19 -13.88 13.07
CA GLU A 55 -2.90 -14.18 12.47
C GLU A 55 -2.05 -12.92 12.29
N GLU A 56 -0.75 -13.02 12.52
CA GLU A 56 0.17 -11.94 12.22
C GLU A 56 0.39 -11.78 10.71
N PHE A 57 0.27 -12.85 9.96
CA PHE A 57 0.21 -12.85 8.50
C PHE A 57 -0.45 -14.11 7.98
N ILE A 58 -1.01 -14.01 6.77
CA ILE A 58 -1.38 -15.18 5.95
C ILE A 58 -0.77 -14.95 4.57
N ILE A 59 0.03 -15.90 4.08
CA ILE A 59 0.61 -15.86 2.74
C ILE A 59 -0.10 -16.89 1.89
N SER A 60 -0.93 -16.44 0.93
CA SER A 60 -1.54 -17.32 -0.07
C SER A 60 -0.59 -17.50 -1.24
N TYR A 61 -0.33 -18.74 -1.59
CA TYR A 61 0.64 -19.07 -2.65
C TYR A 61 0.12 -20.12 -3.63
N LYS A 62 0.75 -20.13 -4.82
CA LYS A 62 0.67 -21.19 -5.83
C LYS A 62 2.09 -21.69 -6.09
N ASN A 63 2.25 -23.00 -6.25
CA ASN A 63 3.55 -23.61 -6.54
C ASN A 63 3.43 -24.53 -7.77
N GLY A 64 3.49 -23.94 -8.96
CA GLY A 64 3.43 -24.64 -10.24
C GLY A 64 2.28 -25.64 -10.32
N VAL A 65 2.59 -26.88 -10.70
CA VAL A 65 1.64 -28.00 -10.80
C VAL A 65 1.22 -28.60 -9.45
N PHE A 66 1.88 -28.21 -8.35
CA PHE A 66 1.64 -28.79 -7.01
C PHE A 66 0.50 -28.12 -6.24
N GLY A 67 -0.20 -27.18 -6.87
CA GLY A 67 -1.40 -26.58 -6.31
C GLY A 67 -1.17 -25.28 -5.56
N LYS A 68 -2.19 -24.91 -4.77
CA LYS A 68 -2.24 -23.69 -3.96
C LYS A 68 -2.31 -24.03 -2.48
N GLY A 69 -1.81 -23.13 -1.65
CA GLY A 69 -1.86 -23.27 -0.19
C GLY A 69 -1.77 -21.94 0.51
N LYS A 70 -1.81 -21.98 1.82
CA LYS A 70 -1.61 -20.82 2.69
C LYS A 70 -0.56 -21.15 3.75
N ILE A 71 0.22 -20.17 4.13
CA ILE A 71 1.10 -20.18 5.29
C ILE A 71 0.46 -19.25 6.31
N HIS A 72 0.03 -19.80 7.43
CA HIS A 72 -0.47 -19.03 8.57
C HIS A 72 0.67 -18.76 9.55
N SER A 73 0.66 -17.61 10.19
CA SER A 73 1.67 -17.29 11.20
C SER A 73 1.63 -18.26 12.38
N SER A 74 0.44 -18.77 12.72
CA SER A 74 0.24 -19.78 13.75
C SER A 74 0.87 -21.14 13.44
N ASP A 75 1.07 -21.47 12.15
CA ASP A 75 1.75 -22.70 11.71
C ASP A 75 3.29 -22.55 11.72
N CYS A 76 3.79 -21.34 11.93
CA CYS A 76 5.21 -21.00 11.87
C CYS A 76 5.80 -20.90 13.28
N LYS A 77 6.82 -21.71 13.57
CA LYS A 77 7.52 -21.65 14.84
C LYS A 77 8.48 -20.47 14.89
N LEU A 78 8.39 -19.69 15.95
CA LEU A 78 9.32 -18.60 16.21
C LEU A 78 10.73 -19.16 16.50
N LYS A 79 11.71 -18.67 15.75
CA LYS A 79 13.12 -19.02 15.89
C LYS A 79 13.86 -18.07 16.82
N SER A 80 13.64 -16.77 16.65
CA SER A 80 14.31 -15.74 17.46
C SER A 80 13.51 -14.44 17.46
N THR A 81 13.67 -13.69 18.55
CA THR A 81 13.18 -12.33 18.73
C THR A 81 14.37 -11.41 18.95
N GLU A 82 14.38 -10.26 18.31
CA GLU A 82 15.41 -9.24 18.45
C GLU A 82 14.76 -7.87 18.64
N LEU A 83 15.11 -7.18 19.72
CA LEU A 83 14.68 -5.82 19.98
C LEU A 83 15.81 -4.87 19.59
N LYS A 84 15.50 -3.85 18.80
CA LYS A 84 16.46 -2.88 18.28
C LYS A 84 16.04 -1.46 18.64
N GLU A 85 16.99 -0.70 19.10
CA GLU A 85 16.87 0.73 19.33
C GLU A 85 17.92 1.45 18.49
N ASP A 86 17.47 2.16 17.47
CA ASP A 86 18.32 2.93 16.58
C ASP A 86 17.83 4.39 16.57
N GLY A 87 18.38 5.17 17.48
CA GLY A 87 17.98 6.55 17.69
C GLY A 87 16.46 6.69 17.89
N ALA A 88 15.82 7.43 17.01
CA ALA A 88 14.36 7.67 17.03
C ALA A 88 13.51 6.46 16.60
N VAL A 89 14.12 5.36 16.14
CA VAL A 89 13.41 4.19 15.62
C VAL A 89 13.60 3.01 16.57
N LYS A 90 12.47 2.41 16.97
CA LYS A 90 12.43 1.19 17.80
C LYS A 90 11.79 0.07 17.00
N LYS A 91 12.38 -1.13 17.06
CA LYS A 91 11.91 -2.29 16.32
C LYS A 91 11.86 -3.54 17.18
N ALA A 92 10.82 -4.34 16.95
CA ALA A 92 10.76 -5.73 17.37
C ALA A 92 10.78 -6.61 16.11
N VAL A 93 11.78 -7.46 15.99
CA VAL A 93 12.00 -8.33 14.82
C VAL A 93 11.81 -9.77 15.23
N PHE A 94 10.88 -10.45 14.59
CA PHE A 94 10.54 -11.83 14.84
C PHE A 94 10.89 -12.69 13.64
N CYS A 95 11.81 -13.62 13.81
CA CYS A 95 12.25 -14.54 12.76
C CYS A 95 11.64 -15.92 13.02
N PHE A 96 11.08 -16.51 11.99
CA PHE A 96 10.50 -17.85 12.07
C PHE A 96 11.47 -18.93 11.57
N GLU A 97 11.26 -20.18 12.01
CA GLU A 97 11.89 -21.34 11.40
C GLU A 97 11.43 -21.45 9.93
N PRO A 98 12.24 -22.06 9.04
CA PRO A 98 11.84 -22.22 7.65
C PRO A 98 10.54 -23.02 7.54
N TYR A 99 9.56 -22.47 6.82
CA TYR A 99 8.32 -23.18 6.50
C TYR A 99 8.49 -23.96 5.21
N ARG A 100 8.17 -25.26 5.23
CA ARG A 100 8.36 -26.14 4.08
C ARG A 100 7.18 -26.07 3.13
N VAL A 101 7.40 -25.58 1.91
CA VAL A 101 6.45 -25.64 0.80
C VAL A 101 6.99 -26.63 -0.23
N HIS A 102 6.50 -27.87 -0.21
CA HIS A 102 7.02 -28.97 -1.04
C HIS A 102 8.53 -29.17 -0.88
N SER A 103 9.29 -28.87 -1.93
CA SER A 103 10.76 -28.99 -1.94
C SER A 103 11.48 -27.69 -1.62
N SER A 104 10.76 -26.64 -1.28
CA SER A 104 11.32 -25.29 -1.08
C SER A 104 11.11 -24.84 0.36
N ASP A 105 12.10 -24.16 0.91
CA ASP A 105 11.99 -23.48 2.19
C ASP A 105 11.56 -22.04 1.95
N VAL A 106 10.61 -21.59 2.77
CA VAL A 106 10.13 -20.21 2.83
C VAL A 106 10.54 -19.62 4.18
N PHE A 107 11.23 -18.51 4.15
CA PHE A 107 11.70 -17.79 5.33
C PHE A 107 10.86 -16.52 5.49
N VAL A 108 10.27 -16.37 6.67
CA VAL A 108 9.43 -15.22 6.98
C VAL A 108 10.00 -14.49 8.19
N LYS A 109 9.88 -13.15 8.20
CA LYS A 109 10.06 -12.31 9.38
C LYS A 109 8.90 -11.34 9.49
N VAL A 110 8.51 -11.06 10.72
CA VAL A 110 7.60 -9.95 11.05
C VAL A 110 8.42 -8.89 11.78
N ILE A 111 8.24 -7.65 11.39
CA ILE A 111 8.94 -6.50 11.98
C ILE A 111 7.89 -5.48 12.38
N PHE A 112 7.85 -5.16 13.66
CA PHE A 112 7.12 -4.01 14.15
C PHE A 112 8.08 -2.85 14.36
N GLU A 113 7.62 -1.66 14.03
CA GLU A 113 8.41 -0.43 14.11
C GLU A 113 7.58 0.70 14.71
N ALA A 114 8.13 1.34 15.72
CA ALA A 114 7.64 2.60 16.28
C ALA A 114 8.71 3.67 16.11
N ARG A 115 8.32 4.91 15.82
CA ARG A 115 9.23 6.04 15.65
C ARG A 115 8.83 7.18 16.58
N ASP A 116 9.83 7.92 17.06
CA ASP A 116 9.60 9.16 17.78
C ASP A 116 8.77 10.12 16.90
N SER A 117 7.83 10.80 17.53
CA SER A 117 6.93 11.77 16.86
C SER A 117 5.99 11.18 15.79
N ASP A 118 5.94 9.86 15.62
CA ASP A 118 5.02 9.20 14.71
C ASP A 118 3.79 8.69 15.48
N PRO A 119 2.55 9.00 15.07
CA PRO A 119 1.36 8.58 15.80
C PRO A 119 0.99 7.09 15.62
N VAL A 120 1.70 6.36 14.77
CA VAL A 120 1.36 4.99 14.40
C VAL A 120 2.47 4.00 14.73
N ILE A 121 2.10 2.72 14.82
CA ILE A 121 3.02 1.59 14.77
C ILE A 121 2.93 0.98 13.38
N ARG A 122 4.09 0.75 12.75
CA ARG A 122 4.19 0.04 11.46
C ARG A 122 4.49 -1.42 11.66
N LYS A 123 4.00 -2.24 10.75
CA LYS A 123 4.33 -3.65 10.66
C LYS A 123 4.70 -4.02 9.24
N TYR A 124 5.78 -4.78 9.11
CA TYR A 124 6.30 -5.32 7.84
C TYR A 124 6.34 -6.84 7.90
N VAL A 125 6.10 -7.47 6.77
CA VAL A 125 6.36 -8.89 6.55
C VAL A 125 7.45 -9.03 5.50
N THR A 126 8.51 -9.78 5.80
CA THR A 126 9.54 -10.09 4.81
C THR A 126 9.49 -11.54 4.43
N ILE A 127 9.69 -11.84 3.15
CA ILE A 127 9.59 -13.19 2.60
C ILE A 127 10.81 -13.45 1.72
N SER A 128 11.46 -14.58 1.91
CA SER A 128 12.43 -15.13 0.97
C SER A 128 12.21 -16.64 0.81
N SER A 129 12.79 -17.23 -0.23
CA SER A 129 12.63 -18.65 -0.49
C SER A 129 13.87 -19.23 -1.16
N SER A 130 14.15 -20.51 -0.90
CA SER A 130 15.18 -21.26 -1.62
C SER A 130 14.84 -21.47 -3.11
N ALA A 131 13.58 -21.27 -3.52
CA ALA A 131 13.13 -21.36 -4.91
C ALA A 131 12.14 -20.24 -5.29
N PRO A 132 12.57 -18.95 -5.30
CA PRO A 132 11.68 -17.80 -5.42
C PRO A 132 10.97 -17.69 -6.77
N LYS A 133 11.52 -18.29 -7.85
CA LYS A 133 10.88 -18.36 -9.18
C LYS A 133 9.68 -19.30 -9.21
N LYS A 134 9.65 -20.31 -8.34
CA LYS A 134 8.61 -21.34 -8.29
C LYS A 134 7.48 -21.01 -7.31
N LEU A 135 7.70 -20.05 -6.42
CA LEU A 135 6.72 -19.61 -5.42
C LEU A 135 5.99 -18.38 -5.95
N PHE A 136 4.79 -18.57 -6.44
CA PHE A 136 3.90 -17.50 -6.85
C PHE A 136 3.07 -17.06 -5.65
N ILE A 137 3.15 -15.80 -5.26
CA ILE A 137 2.38 -15.20 -4.17
C ILE A 137 1.09 -14.63 -4.75
N ASP A 138 -0.03 -15.13 -4.31
CA ASP A 138 -1.35 -14.69 -4.75
C ASP A 138 -1.75 -13.40 -4.00
N TYR A 139 -1.77 -13.49 -2.67
CA TYR A 139 -1.95 -12.34 -1.79
C TYR A 139 -1.25 -12.57 -0.44
N ILE A 140 -1.09 -11.48 0.30
CA ILE A 140 -0.58 -11.48 1.67
C ILE A 140 -1.58 -10.72 2.53
N ASP A 141 -2.17 -11.37 3.53
CA ASP A 141 -2.83 -10.69 4.62
C ASP A 141 -1.72 -10.20 5.57
N LEU A 142 -1.52 -8.91 5.60
CA LEU A 142 -0.50 -8.26 6.42
C LEU A 142 -0.99 -8.06 7.87
N GLU A 143 -2.30 -8.00 8.07
CA GLU A 143 -3.02 -8.08 9.32
C GLU A 143 -4.25 -8.97 9.13
N TYR A 144 -4.53 -9.81 10.10
CA TYR A 144 -5.74 -10.63 10.11
C TYR A 144 -6.24 -10.79 11.55
N PHE A 145 -7.31 -10.09 11.89
CA PHE A 145 -7.90 -10.09 13.22
C PHE A 145 -9.23 -10.82 13.21
N VAL A 146 -9.42 -11.72 14.16
CA VAL A 146 -10.73 -12.21 14.55
C VAL A 146 -11.23 -11.30 15.68
N LEU A 147 -12.39 -10.68 15.47
CA LEU A 147 -12.94 -9.67 16.36
C LEU A 147 -13.88 -10.32 17.40
N GLY A 148 -13.61 -10.09 18.66
CA GLY A 148 -14.38 -10.59 19.78
C GLY A 148 -15.61 -9.74 20.13
N ALA A 149 -16.26 -10.11 21.23
CA ALA A 149 -17.46 -9.41 21.74
C ALA A 149 -17.15 -8.04 22.38
N ASP A 150 -15.89 -7.74 22.65
CA ASP A 150 -15.40 -6.48 23.21
C ASP A 150 -15.37 -5.34 22.18
N ILE A 151 -15.66 -5.64 20.90
CA ILE A 151 -15.68 -4.64 19.83
C ILE A 151 -16.98 -3.85 19.88
N LYS A 152 -16.87 -2.60 20.30
CA LYS A 152 -18.00 -1.66 20.40
C LYS A 152 -18.22 -0.84 19.14
N MET A 153 -17.16 -0.64 18.35
CA MET A 153 -17.19 0.11 17.10
C MET A 153 -16.32 -0.56 16.05
N ARG A 154 -16.89 -0.79 14.88
CA ARG A 154 -16.16 -1.28 13.71
C ARG A 154 -16.71 -0.68 12.43
N PHE A 155 -15.82 -0.37 11.49
CA PHE A 155 -16.19 0.15 10.18
C PHE A 155 -15.06 -0.12 9.19
N SER A 156 -15.39 -0.59 8.00
CA SER A 156 -14.40 -0.85 6.96
C SER A 156 -14.66 -0.15 5.63
N ARG A 157 -15.90 0.02 5.26
CA ARG A 157 -16.26 0.64 3.97
C ARG A 157 -17.47 1.53 4.16
N PRO A 158 -17.60 2.63 3.38
CA PRO A 158 -18.88 3.31 3.29
C PRO A 158 -19.95 2.31 2.83
N ASP A 159 -21.16 2.47 3.33
CA ASP A 159 -22.31 1.72 2.83
C ASP A 159 -22.51 2.06 1.35
N MET A 160 -22.01 1.17 0.48
CA MET A 160 -22.03 1.33 -0.97
C MET A 160 -23.33 0.76 -1.60
N GLU A 161 -24.22 0.15 -0.81
CA GLU A 161 -25.47 -0.42 -1.34
C GLU A 161 -26.33 0.62 -2.04
N LYS A 162 -26.21 1.87 -1.64
CA LYS A 162 -26.94 3.01 -2.23
C LYS A 162 -26.13 3.79 -3.26
N ALA A 163 -24.86 3.45 -3.47
CA ALA A 163 -24.02 4.17 -4.41
C ALA A 163 -24.30 3.71 -5.84
N TYR A 164 -24.44 4.66 -6.74
CA TYR A 164 -24.62 4.41 -8.18
C TYR A 164 -23.52 3.52 -8.79
N LEU A 165 -22.34 3.49 -8.17
CA LEU A 165 -21.18 2.71 -8.58
C LEU A 165 -20.94 1.47 -7.70
N SER A 166 -21.98 0.94 -7.05
CA SER A 166 -21.86 -0.23 -6.15
C SER A 166 -21.19 -1.45 -6.80
N GLN A 167 -21.38 -1.63 -8.10
CA GLN A 167 -20.73 -2.68 -8.89
C GLN A 167 -19.21 -2.49 -9.06
N PHE A 168 -18.69 -1.30 -8.84
CA PHE A 168 -17.26 -0.97 -8.94
C PHE A 168 -16.60 -0.90 -7.57
N GLN A 169 -17.06 -1.58 -6.58
CA GLN A 169 -16.60 -1.68 -5.20
C GLN A 169 -15.09 -1.39 -4.96
N SER A 170 -14.58 -0.29 -5.47
CA SER A 170 -13.19 0.10 -5.27
C SER A 170 -13.05 0.88 -3.98
N ALA A 171 -13.13 0.17 -2.87
CA ALA A 171 -12.71 0.69 -1.58
C ALA A 171 -11.24 0.32 -1.29
N LEU A 172 -10.45 0.07 -2.33
CA LEU A 172 -9.03 -0.25 -2.20
C LEU A 172 -8.31 0.86 -1.44
N GLY A 173 -7.47 0.47 -0.49
CA GLY A 173 -6.67 1.37 0.32
C GLY A 173 -7.42 2.12 1.42
N GLN A 174 -8.74 2.04 1.51
CA GLN A 174 -9.48 2.65 2.61
C GLN A 174 -9.08 1.99 3.94
N PRO A 175 -8.91 2.76 5.03
CA PRO A 175 -8.60 2.17 6.32
C PRO A 175 -9.79 1.42 6.90
N ILE A 176 -9.52 0.52 7.83
CA ILE A 176 -10.52 -0.07 8.73
C ILE A 176 -10.43 0.59 10.10
N TYR A 177 -11.55 0.69 10.77
CA TYR A 177 -11.68 1.32 12.08
C TYR A 177 -12.23 0.33 13.10
N ILE A 178 -11.56 0.19 14.24
CA ILE A 178 -11.94 -0.74 15.30
C ILE A 178 -11.69 -0.06 16.66
N ASN A 179 -12.73 0.12 17.48
CA ASN A 179 -12.62 0.64 18.84
C ASN A 179 -11.76 1.91 18.97
N GLY A 180 -12.02 2.94 18.12
CA GLY A 180 -11.25 4.18 18.16
C GLY A 180 -9.80 4.04 17.67
N MET A 181 -9.49 2.95 17.00
CA MET A 181 -8.24 2.74 16.29
C MET A 181 -8.48 2.78 14.78
N TYR A 182 -7.45 3.14 14.03
CA TYR A 182 -7.45 3.03 12.57
C TYR A 182 -6.29 2.14 12.10
N PHE A 183 -6.58 1.29 11.12
CA PHE A 183 -5.59 0.40 10.50
C PHE A 183 -5.64 0.55 8.99
N GLY A 184 -4.50 0.47 8.36
CA GLY A 184 -4.37 0.58 6.91
C GLY A 184 -3.02 0.10 6.42
N CYS A 185 -2.73 0.37 5.15
CA CYS A 185 -1.43 0.10 4.56
C CYS A 185 -0.94 1.37 3.86
N GLU A 186 0.35 1.67 3.97
CA GLU A 186 0.99 2.79 3.25
C GLU A 186 1.16 2.47 1.76
N PHE A 187 0.19 1.75 1.21
CA PHE A 187 0.07 1.44 -0.20
C PHE A 187 -1.42 1.40 -0.59
N PRO A 188 -1.83 2.18 -1.59
CA PRO A 188 -3.27 2.38 -1.86
C PRO A 188 -3.97 1.16 -2.47
N THR A 189 -3.23 0.19 -3.02
CA THR A 189 -3.82 -0.97 -3.71
C THR A 189 -3.92 -2.17 -2.77
N THR A 190 -4.56 -1.99 -1.61
CA THR A 190 -4.85 -3.05 -0.65
C THR A 190 -6.34 -3.19 -0.42
N ASP A 191 -6.82 -4.41 -0.21
CA ASP A 191 -8.17 -4.69 0.24
C ASP A 191 -8.18 -4.73 1.77
N ASN A 192 -8.64 -3.64 2.38
CA ASN A 192 -8.77 -3.53 3.82
C ASN A 192 -10.26 -3.67 4.13
N ASN A 193 -10.65 -4.74 4.81
CA ASN A 193 -12.06 -5.02 5.00
C ASN A 193 -12.36 -5.71 6.33
N ILE A 194 -13.58 -5.52 6.79
CA ILE A 194 -14.17 -6.28 7.89
C ILE A 194 -15.36 -7.05 7.31
N VAL A 195 -15.26 -8.37 7.35
CA VAL A 195 -16.31 -9.27 6.90
C VAL A 195 -16.72 -10.13 8.08
N ASP A 196 -17.96 -10.10 8.45
CA ASP A 196 -18.47 -10.75 9.66
C ASP A 196 -17.64 -10.35 10.90
N ASN A 197 -16.94 -11.29 11.49
CA ASN A 197 -16.06 -11.06 12.65
C ASN A 197 -14.57 -11.08 12.29
N THR A 198 -14.22 -10.98 11.01
CA THR A 198 -12.81 -10.94 10.60
C THR A 198 -12.45 -9.63 9.95
N ALA A 199 -11.31 -9.07 10.35
CA ALA A 199 -10.74 -7.87 9.76
C ALA A 199 -9.40 -8.22 9.12
N HIS A 200 -9.16 -7.77 7.89
CA HIS A 200 -7.89 -8.00 7.21
C HIS A 200 -7.38 -6.76 6.49
N ILE A 201 -6.06 -6.72 6.35
CA ILE A 201 -5.36 -5.80 5.45
C ILE A 201 -4.62 -6.67 4.45
N ARG A 202 -5.13 -6.74 3.21
CA ARG A 202 -4.69 -7.66 2.16
C ARG A 202 -4.01 -6.95 1.02
N TYR A 203 -2.80 -7.37 0.73
CA TYR A 203 -2.06 -6.97 -0.46
C TYR A 203 -2.13 -8.08 -1.53
N PHE A 204 -2.66 -7.75 -2.71
CA PHE A 204 -2.68 -8.65 -3.86
C PHE A 204 -1.34 -8.57 -4.60
N ALA A 205 -0.54 -9.61 -4.49
CA ALA A 205 0.77 -9.68 -5.12
C ALA A 205 0.68 -10.14 -6.59
N GLY A 206 0.01 -11.26 -6.83
CA GLY A 206 -0.24 -11.80 -8.18
C GLY A 206 1.02 -12.09 -9.01
N LYS A 207 2.19 -12.36 -8.36
CA LYS A 207 3.49 -12.51 -9.00
C LYS A 207 4.33 -13.60 -8.36
N ALA A 208 5.31 -14.12 -9.10
CA ALA A 208 6.36 -14.94 -8.50
C ALA A 208 7.17 -14.13 -7.48
N LEU A 209 7.61 -14.75 -6.39
CA LEU A 209 8.36 -14.07 -5.34
C LEU A 209 9.61 -13.37 -5.88
N LYS A 210 10.27 -13.94 -6.89
CA LYS A 210 11.43 -13.32 -7.54
C LYS A 210 11.09 -11.99 -8.23
N GLU A 211 9.92 -11.90 -8.85
CA GLU A 211 9.43 -10.68 -9.51
C GLU A 211 8.95 -9.68 -8.48
N LEU A 212 8.22 -10.17 -7.46
CA LEU A 212 7.70 -9.35 -6.37
C LEU A 212 8.82 -8.64 -5.61
N SER A 213 9.97 -9.30 -5.44
CA SER A 213 11.17 -8.73 -4.81
C SER A 213 12.02 -7.84 -5.74
N ASN A 214 11.57 -7.55 -6.96
CA ASN A 214 12.33 -6.82 -7.98
C ASN A 214 13.73 -7.42 -8.22
N GLY A 215 13.81 -8.76 -8.16
CA GLY A 215 15.07 -9.48 -8.32
C GLY A 215 15.95 -9.59 -7.08
N ASN A 216 15.60 -8.93 -5.97
CA ASN A 216 16.31 -9.07 -4.71
C ASN A 216 16.12 -10.46 -4.09
N GLU A 217 16.92 -10.80 -3.09
CA GLU A 217 16.79 -12.07 -2.35
C GLU A 217 15.60 -12.07 -1.41
N ILE A 218 15.25 -10.91 -0.85
CA ILE A 218 14.21 -10.73 0.15
C ILE A 218 13.17 -9.76 -0.39
N TYR A 219 11.90 -10.17 -0.35
CA TYR A 219 10.78 -9.28 -0.49
C TYR A 219 10.46 -8.63 0.85
N ILE A 220 10.21 -7.33 0.85
CA ILE A 220 9.74 -6.57 2.01
C ILE A 220 8.37 -5.99 1.64
N SER A 221 7.36 -6.29 2.44
CA SER A 221 6.01 -5.80 2.20
C SER A 221 5.92 -4.28 2.36
N HIS A 222 4.90 -3.68 1.77
CA HIS A 222 4.44 -2.37 2.20
C HIS A 222 4.07 -2.43 3.69
N PRO A 223 4.33 -1.38 4.49
CA PRO A 223 3.98 -1.39 5.89
C PRO A 223 2.47 -1.27 6.10
N THR A 224 1.93 -2.07 7.00
CA THR A 224 0.65 -1.74 7.62
C THR A 224 0.88 -0.78 8.78
N ILE A 225 -0.15 0.01 9.08
CA ILE A 225 -0.15 0.95 10.19
C ILE A 225 -1.29 0.66 11.14
N GLY A 226 -1.04 0.86 12.42
CA GLY A 226 -2.06 0.92 13.47
C GLY A 226 -1.89 2.20 14.27
N GLY A 227 -2.92 3.02 14.32
CA GLY A 227 -2.90 4.28 15.05
C GLY A 227 -4.15 4.47 15.91
N ALA A 228 -4.04 5.36 16.90
CA ALA A 228 -5.05 5.61 17.90
C ALA A 228 -5.77 6.94 17.66
N ALA A 229 -7.10 6.95 17.76
CA ALA A 229 -7.92 8.14 17.71
C ALA A 229 -8.33 8.62 19.10
N ARG A 230 -8.77 9.87 19.18
CA ARG A 230 -9.19 10.54 20.43
C ARG A 230 -10.62 10.22 20.88
N SER A 231 -11.35 9.43 20.08
CA SER A 231 -12.76 9.15 20.35
C SER A 231 -13.22 7.89 19.64
N PHE A 232 -14.37 7.34 20.03
CA PHE A 232 -15.14 6.35 19.26
C PHE A 232 -16.00 7.00 18.16
N ASP A 233 -16.16 8.32 18.18
CA ASP A 233 -16.90 9.04 17.14
C ASP A 233 -16.19 8.87 15.79
N MET A 234 -16.90 8.39 14.78
CA MET A 234 -16.34 8.06 13.48
C MET A 234 -15.72 9.27 12.78
N GLU A 235 -16.31 10.46 12.94
CA GLU A 235 -15.77 11.66 12.31
C GLU A 235 -14.44 12.08 12.98
N VAL A 236 -14.31 11.87 14.29
CA VAL A 236 -13.04 12.10 15.01
C VAL A 236 -11.99 11.07 14.61
N VAL A 237 -12.37 9.79 14.49
CA VAL A 237 -11.44 8.73 14.04
C VAL A 237 -10.92 9.01 12.62
N ARG A 238 -11.81 9.43 11.72
CA ARG A 238 -11.45 9.85 10.36
C ARG A 238 -10.56 11.07 10.35
N ALA A 239 -10.86 12.06 11.17
CA ALA A 239 -10.04 13.28 11.27
C ALA A 239 -8.62 12.96 11.76
N ASP A 240 -8.47 12.09 12.76
CA ASP A 240 -7.17 11.66 13.27
C ASP A 240 -6.40 10.82 12.24
N PHE A 241 -7.07 9.97 11.48
CA PHE A 241 -6.47 9.27 10.35
C PHE A 241 -6.02 10.23 9.25
N LEU A 242 -6.85 11.22 8.90
CA LEU A 242 -6.48 12.23 7.88
C LEU A 242 -5.32 13.11 8.35
N GLU A 243 -5.20 13.37 9.64
CA GLU A 243 -4.04 14.08 10.19
C GLU A 243 -2.75 13.28 10.00
N TYR A 244 -2.81 11.97 10.26
CA TYR A 244 -1.70 11.07 9.94
C TYR A 244 -1.36 11.11 8.43
N ILE A 245 -2.36 11.00 7.54
CA ILE A 245 -2.15 11.07 6.08
C ILE A 245 -1.50 12.39 5.66
N LYS A 246 -1.92 13.51 6.23
CA LYS A 246 -1.29 14.82 5.97
C LYS A 246 0.19 14.84 6.37
N GLY A 247 0.54 14.16 7.48
CA GLY A 247 1.91 14.07 7.96
C GLY A 247 2.86 13.31 7.00
N ILE A 248 2.35 12.32 6.27
CA ILE A 248 3.12 11.52 5.31
C ILE A 248 2.92 11.94 3.85
N ALA A 249 1.96 12.81 3.57
CA ALA A 249 1.66 13.28 2.22
C ALA A 249 2.83 14.08 1.64
N LYS A 250 3.14 13.82 0.38
CA LYS A 250 4.09 14.67 -0.35
C LYS A 250 3.42 16.02 -0.66
N PRO A 251 4.18 17.12 -0.66
CA PRO A 251 3.66 18.40 -1.06
C PRO A 251 3.03 18.36 -2.46
N ILE A 252 1.82 18.91 -2.57
CA ILE A 252 1.15 19.07 -3.86
C ILE A 252 1.64 20.38 -4.46
N TYR A 253 2.02 20.35 -5.72
CA TYR A 253 2.29 21.55 -6.52
C TYR A 253 1.41 21.55 -7.76
N LEU A 254 0.99 22.74 -8.14
CA LEU A 254 0.18 22.94 -9.34
C LEU A 254 1.02 22.59 -10.57
N ARG A 255 0.48 21.73 -11.42
CA ARG A 255 1.01 21.46 -12.76
C ARG A 255 0.03 21.93 -13.80
N THR A 256 0.52 22.72 -14.74
CA THR A 256 -0.25 23.15 -15.90
C THR A 256 0.10 22.26 -17.08
N GLN A 257 -0.89 21.71 -17.76
CA GLN A 257 -0.65 20.82 -18.90
C GLN A 257 -1.66 21.04 -20.02
N TYR A 258 -1.22 20.79 -21.23
CA TYR A 258 -2.09 20.54 -22.37
C TYR A 258 -2.32 19.02 -22.50
N ASN A 259 -3.53 18.64 -22.85
CA ASN A 259 -3.90 17.26 -23.16
C ASN A 259 -4.73 17.26 -24.43
N SER A 260 -4.32 16.50 -25.45
CA SER A 260 -4.91 16.51 -26.76
C SER A 260 -6.35 15.97 -26.83
N TRP A 261 -6.80 15.24 -25.79
CA TRP A 261 -8.15 14.70 -25.75
C TRP A 261 -9.22 15.78 -25.82
N TYR A 262 -9.01 16.90 -25.15
CA TYR A 262 -9.97 17.99 -25.08
C TYR A 262 -10.01 18.84 -26.37
N ASP A 263 -9.04 18.67 -27.26
CA ASP A 263 -8.88 19.41 -28.49
C ASP A 263 -9.26 18.56 -29.72
N HIS A 264 -8.71 17.34 -29.80
CA HIS A 264 -8.80 16.49 -30.99
C HIS A 264 -9.50 15.16 -30.76
N MET A 265 -9.72 14.72 -29.52
CA MET A 265 -10.17 13.37 -29.17
C MET A 265 -9.32 12.30 -29.88
N LEU A 266 -9.93 11.38 -30.64
CA LEU A 266 -9.26 10.32 -31.41
C LEU A 266 -8.70 10.79 -32.75
N ASP A 267 -9.03 12.02 -33.19
CA ASP A 267 -8.60 12.55 -34.50
C ASP A 267 -7.24 13.25 -34.45
N ILE A 268 -6.32 12.66 -33.69
CA ILE A 268 -4.94 13.16 -33.60
C ILE A 268 -4.07 12.62 -34.75
N THR A 269 -3.15 13.45 -35.19
CA THR A 269 -2.09 13.12 -36.14
C THR A 269 -0.76 13.71 -35.65
N SER A 270 0.38 13.25 -36.15
CA SER A 270 1.68 13.89 -35.86
C SER A 270 1.68 15.37 -36.17
N GLU A 271 0.98 15.79 -37.22
CA GLU A 271 0.93 17.19 -37.67
C GLU A 271 0.10 18.06 -36.74
N ASN A 272 -1.19 17.68 -36.47
CA ASN A 272 -2.04 18.53 -35.65
C ASN A 272 -1.59 18.59 -34.18
N ILE A 273 -0.98 17.53 -33.64
CA ILE A 273 -0.36 17.56 -32.31
C ILE A 273 0.80 18.57 -32.27
N ARG A 274 1.67 18.52 -33.26
CA ARG A 274 2.80 19.45 -33.37
C ARG A 274 2.31 20.89 -33.47
N ASP A 275 1.31 21.13 -34.31
CA ASP A 275 0.77 22.47 -34.54
C ASP A 275 0.07 23.00 -33.28
N SER A 276 -0.70 22.18 -32.57
CA SER A 276 -1.30 22.56 -31.28
C SER A 276 -0.25 22.92 -30.23
N PHE A 277 0.80 22.12 -30.09
CA PHE A 277 1.88 22.41 -29.15
C PHE A 277 2.57 23.74 -29.47
N PHE A 278 2.84 23.96 -30.77
CA PHE A 278 3.50 25.19 -31.22
C PHE A 278 2.64 26.45 -31.00
N GLU A 279 1.37 26.39 -31.40
CA GLU A 279 0.47 27.56 -31.28
C GLU A 279 0.15 27.90 -29.81
N ILE A 280 0.03 26.87 -28.93
CA ILE A 280 -0.14 27.12 -27.51
C ILE A 280 1.09 27.82 -26.92
N GLU A 281 2.28 27.29 -27.19
CA GLU A 281 3.53 27.91 -26.69
C GLU A 281 3.74 29.31 -27.20
N LYS A 282 3.47 29.55 -28.49
CA LYS A 282 3.51 30.87 -29.10
C LYS A 282 2.54 31.84 -28.43
N GLY A 283 1.30 31.38 -28.13
CA GLY A 283 0.31 32.16 -27.42
C GLY A 283 0.76 32.54 -26.02
N LEU A 284 1.24 31.57 -25.25
CA LEU A 284 1.76 31.77 -23.90
C LEU A 284 2.94 32.75 -23.88
N SER A 285 3.93 32.52 -24.75
CA SER A 285 5.11 33.32 -24.85
C SER A 285 4.78 34.77 -25.25
N SER A 286 3.86 34.95 -26.21
CA SER A 286 3.43 36.31 -26.63
C SER A 286 2.70 37.08 -25.53
N ALA A 287 2.05 36.39 -24.61
CA ALA A 287 1.37 36.93 -23.45
C ALA A 287 2.27 37.08 -22.23
N GLY A 288 3.55 36.73 -22.31
CA GLY A 288 4.47 36.74 -21.17
C GLY A 288 4.15 35.69 -20.09
N VAL A 289 3.42 34.62 -20.45
CA VAL A 289 3.08 33.52 -19.56
C VAL A 289 4.18 32.46 -19.66
N PRO A 290 4.62 31.88 -18.53
CA PRO A 290 5.58 30.76 -18.55
C PRO A 290 5.07 29.56 -19.36
N PRO A 291 5.97 28.76 -19.92
CA PRO A 291 5.61 27.52 -20.60
C PRO A 291 4.77 26.58 -19.71
N LEU A 292 3.97 25.72 -20.31
CA LEU A 292 3.28 24.65 -19.58
C LEU A 292 4.30 23.71 -18.95
N ASN A 293 3.94 23.11 -17.83
CA ASN A 293 4.78 22.06 -17.21
C ASN A 293 4.88 20.82 -18.11
N SER A 294 3.81 20.49 -18.85
CA SER A 294 3.81 19.32 -19.74
C SER A 294 2.82 19.46 -20.91
N TYR A 295 3.16 18.77 -21.99
CA TYR A 295 2.31 18.51 -23.13
C TYR A 295 2.03 17.01 -23.21
N VAL A 296 0.76 16.60 -23.23
CA VAL A 296 0.32 15.21 -23.20
C VAL A 296 -0.42 14.87 -24.49
N VAL A 297 0.04 13.83 -25.17
CA VAL A 297 -0.68 13.18 -26.26
C VAL A 297 -1.59 12.11 -25.65
N ASP A 298 -2.89 12.30 -25.81
CA ASP A 298 -3.91 11.35 -25.34
C ASP A 298 -4.12 10.24 -26.36
N ASP A 299 -5.20 9.47 -26.24
CA ASP A 299 -5.55 8.37 -27.12
C ASP A 299 -5.70 8.81 -28.61
N GLY A 300 -5.67 7.83 -29.51
CA GLY A 300 -5.77 8.05 -30.97
C GLY A 300 -4.47 7.81 -31.72
N TRP A 301 -3.35 7.53 -31.02
CA TRP A 301 -2.05 7.19 -31.61
C TRP A 301 -1.85 5.67 -31.75
N VAL A 302 -2.63 4.87 -30.99
CA VAL A 302 -2.52 3.40 -30.95
C VAL A 302 -3.16 2.78 -32.19
N ASP A 303 -2.52 1.76 -32.73
CA ASP A 303 -3.10 0.83 -33.69
C ASP A 303 -3.71 -0.36 -32.96
N TYR A 304 -5.02 -0.32 -32.75
CA TYR A 304 -5.75 -1.34 -31.98
C TYR A 304 -5.87 -2.69 -32.70
N ASP A 305 -5.55 -2.75 -33.99
CA ASP A 305 -5.55 -3.99 -34.79
C ASP A 305 -4.20 -4.74 -34.71
N LYS A 306 -3.19 -4.10 -34.13
CA LYS A 306 -1.86 -4.68 -33.90
C LYS A 306 -1.65 -5.01 -32.41
N ASP A 307 -0.39 -5.29 -32.05
CA ASP A 307 0.00 -5.50 -30.65
C ASP A 307 -0.14 -4.22 -29.80
N PHE A 308 -0.15 -4.40 -28.48
CA PHE A 308 -0.26 -3.31 -27.51
C PHE A 308 0.73 -2.18 -27.80
N TRP A 309 0.21 -0.96 -27.84
CA TRP A 309 0.97 0.27 -27.95
C TRP A 309 1.82 0.40 -29.22
N CYS A 310 1.35 -0.18 -30.31
CA CYS A 310 1.91 0.09 -31.63
C CYS A 310 1.35 1.40 -32.19
N PHE A 311 2.19 2.18 -32.87
CA PHE A 311 1.73 3.40 -33.54
C PHE A 311 0.92 3.07 -34.80
N ASN A 312 -0.16 3.82 -35.01
CA ASN A 312 -0.92 3.76 -36.26
C ASN A 312 -0.28 4.65 -37.36
N ASP A 313 -0.80 4.56 -38.57
CA ASP A 313 -0.24 5.22 -39.76
C ASP A 313 -0.29 6.76 -39.70
N LYS A 314 -1.04 7.36 -38.77
CA LYS A 314 -1.07 8.82 -38.51
C LYS A 314 0.21 9.31 -37.83
N PHE A 315 1.03 8.40 -37.32
CA PHE A 315 2.26 8.68 -36.59
C PHE A 315 3.47 7.96 -37.22
N PRO A 316 3.85 8.31 -38.49
CA PRO A 316 4.90 7.61 -39.24
C PRO A 316 6.29 7.74 -38.59
N ASN A 317 6.54 8.80 -37.84
CA ASN A 317 7.77 9.04 -37.09
C ASN A 317 7.53 8.87 -35.57
N GLU A 318 6.53 8.08 -35.19
CA GLU A 318 6.11 7.92 -33.79
C GLU A 318 5.82 9.30 -33.15
N LEU A 319 6.35 9.55 -31.96
CA LEU A 319 6.17 10.80 -31.23
C LEU A 319 7.47 11.62 -31.06
N TYR A 320 8.49 11.31 -31.87
CA TYR A 320 9.79 11.98 -31.74
C TYR A 320 9.72 13.50 -31.91
N GLU A 321 8.97 13.98 -32.91
CA GLU A 321 8.84 15.41 -33.18
C GLU A 321 8.10 16.14 -32.03
N SER A 322 7.00 15.59 -31.55
CA SER A 322 6.22 16.16 -30.46
C SER A 322 7.02 16.18 -29.15
N SER A 323 7.74 15.09 -28.87
CA SER A 323 8.63 14.99 -27.70
C SER A 323 9.79 15.99 -27.77
N ALA A 324 10.41 16.14 -28.95
CA ALA A 324 11.49 17.11 -29.18
C ALA A 324 10.99 18.56 -29.02
N LEU A 325 9.76 18.84 -29.48
CA LEU A 325 9.15 20.15 -29.38
C LEU A 325 8.83 20.52 -27.93
N SER A 326 8.25 19.61 -27.15
CA SER A 326 8.02 19.81 -25.70
C SER A 326 9.33 20.12 -24.96
N LYS A 327 10.38 19.40 -25.29
CA LYS A 327 11.72 19.63 -24.74
C LYS A 327 12.28 21.02 -25.08
N LYS A 328 12.04 21.47 -26.32
CA LYS A 328 12.43 22.82 -26.77
C LYS A 328 11.74 23.92 -25.98
N PHE A 329 10.52 23.67 -25.52
CA PHE A 329 9.75 24.58 -24.66
C PHE A 329 10.12 24.49 -23.18
N SER A 330 11.06 23.64 -22.80
CA SER A 330 11.40 23.32 -21.42
C SER A 330 10.24 22.65 -20.64
N SER A 331 9.39 21.95 -21.36
CA SER A 331 8.23 21.21 -20.86
C SER A 331 8.45 19.70 -20.89
N GLU A 332 7.80 18.99 -19.98
CA GLU A 332 7.78 17.52 -20.01
C GLU A 332 6.85 17.02 -21.12
N PHE A 333 7.20 15.89 -21.71
CA PHE A 333 6.35 15.18 -22.65
C PHE A 333 5.61 14.05 -21.92
N GLY A 334 4.30 13.96 -22.10
CA GLY A 334 3.45 12.91 -21.56
C GLY A 334 2.74 12.13 -22.65
N LEU A 335 2.45 10.88 -22.36
CA LEU A 335 1.70 9.99 -23.25
C LEU A 335 0.62 9.28 -22.44
N TRP A 336 -0.61 9.30 -22.95
CA TRP A 336 -1.67 8.46 -22.40
C TRP A 336 -1.48 7.01 -22.81
N LEU A 337 -1.61 6.12 -21.81
CA LEU A 337 -1.52 4.68 -21.97
C LEU A 337 -2.69 4.03 -21.24
N GLY A 338 -3.56 3.37 -21.95
CA GLY A 338 -4.64 2.60 -21.36
C GLY A 338 -4.10 1.39 -20.57
N PRO A 339 -4.52 1.16 -19.32
CA PRO A 339 -4.01 0.03 -18.52
C PRO A 339 -4.42 -1.35 -19.08
N ARG A 340 -5.32 -1.36 -20.04
CA ARG A 340 -5.80 -2.59 -20.72
C ARG A 340 -5.41 -2.61 -22.21
N GLY A 341 -4.48 -1.74 -22.62
CA GLY A 341 -4.05 -1.66 -24.00
C GLY A 341 -4.96 -0.83 -24.90
N GLY A 342 -5.83 -0.01 -24.35
CA GLY A 342 -6.77 0.81 -25.09
C GLY A 342 -8.20 0.32 -24.97
#